data_5b47b24155e9a0e5148f07365709d9ad
#
_entry.id   5b47b24155e9a0e5148f07365709d9ad
#
_cell.length_a   1.000
_cell.length_b   1.000
_cell.length_c   1.000
_cell.angle_alpha   90.00
_cell.angle_beta   90.00
_cell.angle_gamma   90.00
#
_symmetry.space_group_name_H-M   'P 1'
#
loop_
_entity.id
_entity.type
_entity.pdbx_description
1 polymer ?
#
loop_
_entity_poly.entity_id
_entity_poly.type
_entity_poly.pdbx_seq_one_letter_code
_entity_poly.pdbx_strand_id
1 'polypeptide(L)'
;PHKLHKQKSEGPNPLTFLSVTFDGEISHSDIIGSHPVYADDDCQKIIQSILKEDKEGDICADDMIVCELTRLMITVLRNIHADSIVTRIPPRLRVTVDNSYITECINLIHQNITGSITLPWLAKQLSLSPSYLSSLFKQKVGRSISEYVRLVRLEKVKDMIAEGRYTIAQISDVLGYCSPTYLSTEFKREFGISPKEYAKMIG
;
A
#
# COMPACT_ATOMS: atom_id res chain seq x y z
N PRO A 1 -23.31 22.22 8.26
CA PRO A 1 -23.80 21.82 6.95
C PRO A 1 -22.66 21.24 6.15
N HIS A 2 -22.68 19.91 6.01
CA HIS A 2 -21.68 19.17 5.27
C HIS A 2 -21.97 19.36 3.78
N LYS A 3 -21.02 19.98 3.04
CA LYS A 3 -21.14 20.08 1.58
C LYS A 3 -20.19 19.10 0.92
N LEU A 4 -20.72 18.21 0.12
CA LEU A 4 -19.94 17.43 -0.82
C LEU A 4 -19.41 18.36 -1.94
N HIS A 5 -18.10 18.39 -2.14
CA HIS A 5 -17.48 19.14 -3.22
C HIS A 5 -16.96 18.19 -4.29
N LYS A 6 -17.48 18.33 -5.50
CA LYS A 6 -16.97 17.61 -6.66
C LYS A 6 -16.08 18.54 -7.47
N GLN A 7 -14.82 18.22 -7.59
CA GLN A 7 -13.87 18.91 -8.48
C GLN A 7 -13.56 18.02 -9.69
N LYS A 8 -13.51 18.63 -10.87
CA LYS A 8 -13.15 17.96 -12.11
C LYS A 8 -11.88 18.61 -12.64
N SER A 9 -10.84 17.82 -12.89
CA SER A 9 -9.63 18.33 -13.55
C SER A 9 -9.85 18.36 -15.06
N GLU A 10 -9.44 19.45 -15.73
CA GLU A 10 -9.43 19.55 -17.18
C GLU A 10 -8.07 19.07 -17.70
N GLY A 11 -8.06 17.94 -18.40
CA GLY A 11 -6.86 17.35 -18.99
C GLY A 11 -7.20 16.16 -19.88
N PRO A 12 -6.24 15.61 -20.63
CA PRO A 12 -6.48 14.47 -21.52
C PRO A 12 -6.95 13.20 -20.78
N ASN A 13 -6.71 13.14 -19.45
CA ASN A 13 -7.30 12.15 -18.56
C ASN A 13 -7.89 12.87 -17.35
N PRO A 14 -9.17 13.32 -17.41
CA PRO A 14 -9.78 14.04 -16.31
C PRO A 14 -9.92 13.14 -15.07
N LEU A 15 -9.19 13.47 -14.01
CA LEU A 15 -9.35 12.85 -12.72
C LEU A 15 -10.62 13.43 -12.05
N THR A 16 -11.54 12.57 -11.71
CA THR A 16 -12.69 12.94 -10.88
C THR A 16 -12.41 12.49 -9.47
N PHE A 17 -12.41 13.41 -8.51
CA PHE A 17 -12.28 13.08 -7.10
C PHE A 17 -13.46 13.63 -6.30
N LEU A 18 -13.80 12.93 -5.24
CA LEU A 18 -14.79 13.32 -4.27
C LEU A 18 -14.04 13.79 -3.02
N SER A 19 -14.33 15.01 -2.58
CA SER A 19 -13.83 15.54 -1.31
C SER A 19 -14.98 15.60 -0.32
N VAL A 20 -14.79 15.00 0.84
CA VAL A 20 -15.74 15.07 1.95
C VAL A 20 -15.06 15.81 3.08
N THR A 21 -15.69 16.91 3.53
CA THR A 21 -15.25 17.68 4.69
C THR A 21 -16.26 17.50 5.81
N PHE A 22 -15.80 17.19 7.01
CA PHE A 22 -16.64 17.03 8.17
C PHE A 22 -15.98 17.68 9.39
N ASP A 23 -16.81 18.16 10.31
CA ASP A 23 -16.37 18.68 11.60
C ASP A 23 -16.56 17.59 12.66
N GLY A 24 -15.50 17.26 13.39
CA GLY A 24 -15.53 16.26 14.45
C GLY A 24 -14.15 15.78 14.86
N GLU A 25 -14.06 15.24 16.06
CA GLU A 25 -12.86 14.54 16.53
C GLU A 25 -12.95 13.06 16.12
N ILE A 26 -11.95 12.61 15.37
CA ILE A 26 -11.82 11.20 15.01
C ILE A 26 -10.69 10.63 15.85
N SER A 27 -11.01 9.63 16.67
CA SER A 27 -9.99 8.81 17.31
C SER A 27 -9.11 8.19 16.22
N HIS A 28 -7.78 8.35 16.32
CA HIS A 28 -6.81 7.86 15.34
C HIS A 28 -6.71 8.67 14.02
N SER A 29 -7.05 9.97 14.04
CA SER A 29 -6.90 10.88 12.88
C SER A 29 -5.46 10.99 12.37
N ASP A 30 -4.47 10.78 13.22
CA ASP A 30 -3.05 10.70 12.91
C ASP A 30 -2.68 9.56 11.94
N ILE A 31 -3.49 8.51 11.90
CA ILE A 31 -3.30 7.37 11.01
C ILE A 31 -3.83 7.67 9.60
N ILE A 32 -4.89 8.46 9.47
CA ILE A 32 -5.58 8.73 8.19
C ILE A 32 -4.86 9.82 7.39
N GLY A 33 -4.22 10.78 8.05
CA GLY A 33 -3.70 12.00 7.43
C GLY A 33 -2.40 11.86 6.64
N SER A 34 -1.71 10.74 6.69
CA SER A 34 -0.32 10.66 6.22
C SER A 34 -0.11 9.91 4.90
N HIS A 35 -1.08 9.13 4.42
CA HIS A 35 -0.89 8.29 3.22
C HIS A 35 -2.18 8.14 2.40
N PRO A 36 -2.09 8.13 1.05
CA PRO A 36 -3.24 7.81 0.23
C PRO A 36 -3.68 6.35 0.47
N VAL A 37 -4.97 6.18 0.75
CA VAL A 37 -5.60 4.87 0.93
C VAL A 37 -6.37 4.53 -0.34
N TYR A 38 -6.19 3.31 -0.84
CA TYR A 38 -6.95 2.85 -1.98
C TYR A 38 -8.31 2.31 -1.53
N ALA A 39 -9.36 2.79 -2.17
CA ALA A 39 -10.70 2.28 -1.96
C ALA A 39 -10.85 0.89 -2.58
N ASP A 40 -11.09 -0.11 -1.75
CA ASP A 40 -11.51 -1.44 -2.20
C ASP A 40 -12.97 -1.43 -2.70
N ASP A 41 -13.46 -2.58 -3.15
CA ASP A 41 -14.82 -2.72 -3.66
C ASP A 41 -15.88 -2.33 -2.61
N ASP A 42 -15.62 -2.56 -1.33
CA ASP A 42 -16.55 -2.21 -0.25
C ASP A 42 -16.55 -0.70 0.01
N CYS A 43 -15.40 -0.05 0.01
CA CYS A 43 -15.29 1.41 0.04
C CYS A 43 -16.01 2.05 -1.17
N GLN A 44 -15.84 1.48 -2.36
CA GLN A 44 -16.51 1.98 -3.56
C GLN A 44 -18.03 1.88 -3.47
N LYS A 45 -18.58 0.78 -2.95
CA LYS A 45 -20.02 0.60 -2.73
C LYS A 45 -20.58 1.62 -1.73
N ILE A 46 -19.83 1.87 -0.63
CA ILE A 46 -20.23 2.87 0.38
C ILE A 46 -20.23 4.26 -0.25
N ILE A 47 -19.21 4.62 -1.03
CA ILE A 47 -19.16 5.91 -1.73
C ILE A 47 -20.33 6.06 -2.71
N GLN A 48 -20.69 5.01 -3.44
CA GLN A 48 -21.85 5.04 -4.34
C GLN A 48 -23.17 5.21 -3.57
N SER A 49 -23.31 4.59 -2.39
CA SER A 49 -24.46 4.78 -1.50
C SER A 49 -24.58 6.23 -1.05
N ILE A 50 -23.47 6.84 -0.59
CA ILE A 50 -23.45 8.26 -0.18
C ILE A 50 -23.87 9.18 -1.34
N LEU A 51 -23.31 8.94 -2.54
CA LEU A 51 -23.65 9.74 -3.74
C LEU A 51 -25.10 9.59 -4.17
N LYS A 52 -25.71 8.44 -3.92
CA LYS A 52 -27.11 8.18 -4.19
C LYS A 52 -28.01 8.95 -3.21
N GLU A 53 -27.73 8.84 -1.91
CA GLU A 53 -28.48 9.58 -0.86
C GLU A 53 -28.40 11.09 -1.07
N ASP A 54 -27.20 11.63 -1.37
CA ASP A 54 -27.01 13.07 -1.67
C ASP A 54 -27.81 13.55 -2.88
N LYS A 55 -28.02 12.67 -3.86
CA LYS A 55 -28.76 13.00 -5.09
C LYS A 55 -30.28 12.85 -4.94
N GLU A 56 -30.72 11.81 -4.24
CA GLU A 56 -32.15 11.47 -4.11
C GLU A 56 -32.85 12.31 -3.03
N GLY A 57 -32.13 12.76 -1.99
CA GLY A 57 -32.60 13.71 -0.98
C GLY A 57 -33.85 13.24 -0.22
N ASP A 58 -33.92 11.95 0.08
CA ASP A 58 -35.07 11.35 0.75
C ASP A 58 -35.11 11.68 2.25
N ILE A 59 -36.19 11.28 2.93
CA ILE A 59 -36.34 11.47 4.38
C ILE A 59 -35.15 10.87 5.12
N CYS A 60 -34.48 11.64 5.99
CA CYS A 60 -33.27 11.25 6.73
C CYS A 60 -32.04 11.03 5.87
N ALA A 61 -31.96 11.60 4.65
CA ALA A 61 -30.79 11.46 3.79
C ALA A 61 -29.50 11.95 4.49
N ASP A 62 -29.55 13.07 5.20
CA ASP A 62 -28.39 13.60 5.94
C ASP A 62 -27.92 12.62 7.03
N ASP A 63 -28.83 11.99 7.76
CA ASP A 63 -28.50 11.00 8.78
C ASP A 63 -27.92 9.72 8.16
N MET A 64 -28.47 9.29 7.02
CA MET A 64 -27.93 8.16 6.26
C MET A 64 -26.53 8.46 5.73
N ILE A 65 -26.30 9.65 5.18
CA ILE A 65 -24.97 10.08 4.73
C ILE A 65 -23.96 10.04 5.88
N VAL A 66 -24.31 10.54 7.07
CA VAL A 66 -23.45 10.50 8.26
C VAL A 66 -23.14 9.05 8.67
N CYS A 67 -24.13 8.16 8.66
CA CYS A 67 -23.95 6.75 8.95
C CYS A 67 -23.00 6.07 7.95
N GLU A 68 -23.19 6.31 6.65
CA GLU A 68 -22.34 5.75 5.60
C GLU A 68 -20.95 6.34 5.62
N LEU A 69 -20.78 7.63 5.95
CA LEU A 69 -19.45 8.23 6.15
C LEU A 69 -18.73 7.58 7.33
N THR A 70 -19.44 7.37 8.45
CA THR A 70 -18.90 6.69 9.62
C THR A 70 -18.47 5.26 9.25
N ARG A 71 -19.29 4.54 8.50
CA ARG A 71 -18.97 3.20 7.99
C ARG A 71 -17.76 3.22 7.07
N LEU A 72 -17.68 4.20 6.16
CA LEU A 72 -16.52 4.36 5.26
C LEU A 72 -15.24 4.58 6.08
N MET A 73 -15.27 5.47 7.07
CA MET A 73 -14.13 5.74 7.94
C MET A 73 -13.67 4.49 8.71
N ILE A 74 -14.61 3.74 9.28
CA ILE A 74 -14.31 2.48 9.98
C ILE A 74 -13.73 1.45 9.00
N THR A 75 -14.27 1.34 7.79
CA THR A 75 -13.78 0.42 6.76
C THR A 75 -12.37 0.80 6.33
N VAL A 76 -12.12 2.08 6.06
CA VAL A 76 -10.79 2.61 5.75
C VAL A 76 -9.80 2.36 6.89
N LEU A 77 -10.19 2.63 8.15
CA LEU A 77 -9.33 2.35 9.32
C LEU A 77 -9.05 0.86 9.48
N ARG A 78 -10.04 -0.01 9.26
CA ARG A 78 -9.85 -1.46 9.27
C ARG A 78 -8.93 -1.91 8.14
N ASN A 79 -9.09 -1.35 6.96
CA ASN A 79 -8.22 -1.61 5.82
C ASN A 79 -6.80 -1.09 6.10
N ILE A 80 -6.64 0.09 6.68
CA ILE A 80 -5.33 0.59 7.13
C ILE A 80 -4.74 -0.34 8.20
N HIS A 81 -5.52 -0.83 9.13
CA HIS A 81 -5.07 -1.77 10.17
C HIS A 81 -4.78 -3.18 9.62
N ALA A 82 -5.63 -3.70 8.77
CA ALA A 82 -5.38 -4.92 8.00
C ALA A 82 -4.24 -4.71 7.00
N ASP A 83 -4.18 -3.53 6.42
CA ASP A 83 -3.25 -3.04 5.41
C ASP A 83 -1.99 -2.38 5.98
N SER A 84 -1.83 -2.24 7.27
CA SER A 84 -0.56 -1.73 7.83
C SER A 84 0.64 -2.57 7.36
N ILE A 85 0.36 -3.76 6.84
CA ILE A 85 1.29 -4.64 6.14
C ILE A 85 1.13 -4.53 4.61
N VAL A 86 -0.09 -4.38 4.08
CA VAL A 86 -0.39 -4.43 2.63
C VAL A 86 -0.35 -3.05 1.94
N THR A 87 -0.60 -1.94 2.63
CA THR A 87 -0.49 -0.58 2.04
C THR A 87 0.94 -0.13 1.77
N ARG A 88 1.92 -0.78 2.40
CA ARG A 88 3.33 -0.62 2.01
C ARG A 88 3.69 -1.35 0.73
N ILE A 89 2.74 -2.13 0.15
CA ILE A 89 2.96 -2.84 -1.10
C ILE A 89 2.57 -1.92 -2.25
N PRO A 90 3.51 -1.50 -3.09
CA PRO A 90 3.22 -0.72 -4.29
C PRO A 90 2.16 -1.43 -5.15
N PRO A 91 1.28 -0.69 -5.85
CA PRO A 91 0.22 -1.27 -6.67
C PRO A 91 0.69 -2.38 -7.61
N ARG A 92 1.91 -2.25 -8.16
CA ARG A 92 2.55 -3.25 -9.04
C ARG A 92 2.96 -4.55 -8.34
N LEU A 93 3.00 -4.57 -7.00
CA LEU A 93 3.32 -5.74 -6.18
C LEU A 93 2.09 -6.29 -5.46
N ARG A 94 0.95 -5.62 -5.55
CA ARG A 94 -0.29 -6.10 -4.95
C ARG A 94 -0.78 -7.33 -5.70
N VAL A 95 -1.02 -8.36 -4.96
CA VAL A 95 -1.55 -9.62 -5.49
C VAL A 95 -2.78 -9.95 -4.66
N THR A 96 -3.94 -9.91 -5.30
CA THR A 96 -5.17 -10.44 -4.69
C THR A 96 -5.08 -11.95 -4.79
N VAL A 97 -4.71 -12.60 -3.69
CA VAL A 97 -4.53 -14.05 -3.68
C VAL A 97 -5.55 -14.66 -2.73
N ASP A 98 -6.45 -15.43 -3.30
CA ASP A 98 -7.35 -16.28 -2.53
C ASP A 98 -6.59 -17.53 -2.04
N ASN A 99 -5.58 -17.32 -1.19
CA ASN A 99 -4.80 -18.39 -0.59
C ASN A 99 -4.11 -17.91 0.69
N SER A 100 -4.54 -18.38 1.84
CA SER A 100 -4.05 -17.97 3.16
C SER A 100 -2.53 -18.14 3.34
N TYR A 101 -1.93 -19.20 2.78
CA TYR A 101 -0.48 -19.42 2.86
C TYR A 101 0.32 -18.36 2.09
N ILE A 102 -0.18 -17.93 0.94
CA ILE A 102 0.51 -16.88 0.16
C ILE A 102 0.34 -15.52 0.81
N THR A 103 -0.84 -15.22 1.33
CA THR A 103 -1.07 -13.99 2.10
C THR A 103 -0.12 -13.93 3.30
N GLU A 104 -0.02 -15.02 4.06
CA GLU A 104 0.89 -15.07 5.21
C GLU A 104 2.36 -15.00 4.79
N CYS A 105 2.74 -15.65 3.67
CA CYS A 105 4.10 -15.55 3.11
C CYS A 105 4.45 -14.09 2.78
N ILE A 106 3.55 -13.36 2.14
CA ILE A 106 3.70 -11.95 1.81
C ILE A 106 3.87 -11.12 3.09
N ASN A 107 3.05 -11.36 4.10
CA ASN A 107 3.11 -10.69 5.41
C ASN A 107 4.47 -10.91 6.08
N LEU A 108 4.95 -12.15 6.11
CA LEU A 108 6.27 -12.50 6.67
C LEU A 108 7.40 -11.79 5.94
N ILE A 109 7.33 -11.67 4.60
CA ILE A 109 8.31 -10.94 3.80
C ILE A 109 8.34 -9.46 4.21
N HIS A 110 7.17 -8.80 4.28
CA HIS A 110 7.10 -7.38 4.61
C HIS A 110 7.55 -7.09 6.05
N GLN A 111 7.18 -7.93 7.01
CA GLN A 111 7.59 -7.78 8.41
C GLN A 111 9.09 -7.93 8.63
N ASN A 112 9.75 -8.74 7.78
CA ASN A 112 11.15 -9.08 7.95
C ASN A 112 12.07 -8.51 6.85
N ILE A 113 11.63 -7.45 6.15
CA ILE A 113 12.29 -6.96 4.93
C ILE A 113 13.74 -6.50 5.14
N THR A 114 14.08 -6.05 6.35
CA THR A 114 15.43 -5.67 6.73
C THR A 114 16.31 -6.87 7.13
N GLY A 115 15.69 -8.03 7.32
CA GLY A 115 16.39 -9.25 7.70
C GLY A 115 16.78 -10.17 6.55
N SER A 116 17.36 -11.31 6.90
CA SER A 116 17.70 -12.36 5.94
C SER A 116 16.47 -13.23 5.65
N ILE A 117 15.81 -12.96 4.53
CA ILE A 117 14.66 -13.73 4.08
C ILE A 117 15.14 -14.80 3.10
N THR A 118 14.96 -16.07 3.49
CA THR A 118 15.28 -17.21 2.63
C THR A 118 14.06 -18.08 2.40
N LEU A 119 14.00 -18.77 1.25
CA LEU A 119 12.92 -19.72 0.96
C LEU A 119 12.77 -20.81 2.03
N PRO A 120 13.87 -21.44 2.55
CA PRO A 120 13.75 -22.43 3.64
C PRO A 120 13.17 -21.83 4.92
N TRP A 121 13.54 -20.59 5.27
CA TRP A 121 13.02 -19.92 6.45
C TRP A 121 11.50 -19.67 6.31
N LEU A 122 11.04 -19.10 5.19
CA LEU A 122 9.62 -18.88 4.91
C LEU A 122 8.82 -20.19 4.95
N ALA A 123 9.34 -21.22 4.29
CA ALA A 123 8.70 -22.54 4.25
C ALA A 123 8.55 -23.13 5.65
N LYS A 124 9.56 -22.98 6.52
CA LYS A 124 9.51 -23.39 7.92
C LYS A 124 8.43 -22.65 8.70
N GLN A 125 8.32 -21.31 8.54
CA GLN A 125 7.30 -20.51 9.21
C GLN A 125 5.87 -20.94 8.84
N LEU A 126 5.69 -21.33 7.58
CA LEU A 126 4.38 -21.74 7.04
C LEU A 126 4.10 -23.26 7.16
N SER A 127 5.02 -24.02 7.75
CA SER A 127 4.93 -25.49 7.82
C SER A 127 4.77 -26.17 6.46
N LEU A 128 5.43 -25.61 5.43
CA LEU A 128 5.41 -26.10 4.06
C LEU A 128 6.79 -26.59 3.62
N SER A 129 6.82 -27.43 2.57
CA SER A 129 8.10 -27.72 1.92
C SER A 129 8.55 -26.53 1.06
N PRO A 130 9.88 -26.24 0.96
CA PRO A 130 10.39 -25.16 0.12
C PRO A 130 9.94 -25.28 -1.35
N SER A 131 9.95 -26.47 -1.91
CA SER A 131 9.54 -26.71 -3.29
C SER A 131 8.07 -26.39 -3.52
N TYR A 132 7.20 -26.81 -2.59
CA TYR A 132 5.77 -26.54 -2.68
C TYR A 132 5.49 -25.02 -2.55
N LEU A 133 6.07 -24.36 -1.55
CA LEU A 133 5.92 -22.91 -1.36
C LEU A 133 6.41 -22.14 -2.60
N SER A 134 7.57 -22.50 -3.15
CA SER A 134 8.12 -21.83 -4.34
C SER A 134 7.19 -21.95 -5.56
N SER A 135 6.66 -23.16 -5.82
CA SER A 135 5.75 -23.41 -6.94
C SER A 135 4.42 -22.67 -6.73
N LEU A 136 3.84 -22.78 -5.54
CA LEU A 136 2.58 -22.13 -5.19
C LEU A 136 2.69 -20.61 -5.28
N PHE A 137 3.77 -20.01 -4.73
CA PHE A 137 4.00 -18.59 -4.79
C PHE A 137 4.14 -18.11 -6.23
N LYS A 138 4.95 -18.78 -7.05
CA LYS A 138 5.12 -18.43 -8.46
C LYS A 138 3.81 -18.54 -9.24
N GLN A 139 3.01 -19.57 -8.98
CA GLN A 139 1.70 -19.77 -9.61
C GLN A 139 0.71 -18.66 -9.25
N LYS A 140 0.66 -18.25 -7.98
CA LYS A 140 -0.32 -17.28 -7.48
C LYS A 140 0.11 -15.83 -7.65
N VAL A 141 1.40 -15.54 -7.50
CA VAL A 141 1.98 -14.17 -7.56
C VAL A 141 2.55 -13.83 -8.93
N GLY A 142 2.78 -14.85 -9.77
CA GLY A 142 3.39 -14.69 -11.10
C GLY A 142 4.90 -14.45 -11.09
N ARG A 143 5.54 -14.46 -9.90
CA ARG A 143 6.97 -14.16 -9.69
C ARG A 143 7.58 -15.11 -8.67
N SER A 144 8.90 -15.27 -8.70
CA SER A 144 9.59 -16.00 -7.65
C SER A 144 9.62 -15.21 -6.34
N ILE A 145 9.72 -15.91 -5.21
CA ILE A 145 9.87 -15.29 -3.88
C ILE A 145 11.07 -14.36 -3.83
N SER A 146 12.22 -14.76 -4.39
CA SER A 146 13.43 -13.93 -4.42
C SER A 146 13.24 -12.64 -5.21
N GLU A 147 12.54 -12.71 -6.34
CA GLU A 147 12.20 -11.54 -7.14
C GLU A 147 11.23 -10.62 -6.39
N TYR A 148 10.24 -11.18 -5.73
CA TYR A 148 9.28 -10.42 -4.93
C TYR A 148 10.00 -9.70 -3.76
N VAL A 149 10.83 -10.39 -2.99
CA VAL A 149 11.64 -9.81 -1.90
C VAL A 149 12.53 -8.68 -2.42
N ARG A 150 13.20 -8.89 -3.58
CA ARG A 150 14.01 -7.84 -4.22
C ARG A 150 13.19 -6.58 -4.51
N LEU A 151 12.02 -6.74 -5.10
CA LEU A 151 11.15 -5.60 -5.43
C LEU A 151 10.64 -4.88 -4.19
N VAL A 152 10.23 -5.60 -3.15
CA VAL A 152 9.80 -5.01 -1.87
C VAL A 152 10.94 -4.22 -1.23
N ARG A 153 12.18 -4.75 -1.25
CA ARG A 153 13.35 -4.01 -0.77
C ARG A 153 13.59 -2.71 -1.54
N LEU A 154 13.49 -2.75 -2.86
CA LEU A 154 13.67 -1.55 -3.69
C LEU A 154 12.60 -0.49 -3.45
N GLU A 155 11.35 -0.89 -3.18
CA GLU A 155 10.32 0.07 -2.74
C GLU A 155 10.65 0.66 -1.37
N LYS A 156 11.14 -0.16 -0.44
CA LYS A 156 11.56 0.35 0.87
C LYS A 156 12.73 1.33 0.76
N VAL A 157 13.63 1.16 -0.23
CA VAL A 157 14.67 2.17 -0.55
C VAL A 157 14.03 3.52 -0.88
N LYS A 158 12.96 3.55 -1.71
CA LYS A 158 12.25 4.80 -2.05
C LYS A 158 11.68 5.47 -0.81
N ASP A 159 11.02 4.69 0.07
CA ASP A 159 10.46 5.21 1.31
C ASP A 159 11.55 5.85 2.18
N MET A 160 12.68 5.14 2.38
CA MET A 160 13.78 5.64 3.20
C MET A 160 14.47 6.87 2.60
N ILE A 161 14.54 6.98 1.27
CA ILE A 161 15.00 8.19 0.60
C ILE A 161 14.03 9.34 0.84
N ALA A 162 12.73 9.10 0.74
CA ALA A 162 11.70 10.12 0.97
C ALA A 162 11.68 10.60 2.42
N GLU A 163 11.98 9.73 3.39
CA GLU A 163 12.15 10.13 4.80
C GLU A 163 13.32 11.10 5.02
N GLY A 164 14.30 11.13 4.12
CA GLY A 164 15.44 12.05 4.19
C GLY A 164 16.42 11.86 5.35
N ARG A 165 16.23 10.79 6.16
CA ARG A 165 17.00 10.55 7.40
C ARG A 165 18.25 9.70 7.18
N TYR A 166 18.34 9.04 6.03
CA TYR A 166 19.36 8.03 5.76
C TYR A 166 20.17 8.38 4.51
N THR A 167 21.46 8.17 4.56
CA THR A 167 22.31 8.16 3.37
C THR A 167 22.10 6.86 2.57
N ILE A 168 22.45 6.86 1.28
CA ILE A 168 22.35 5.66 0.44
C ILE A 168 23.18 4.50 1.01
N ALA A 169 24.31 4.80 1.64
CA ALA A 169 25.14 3.80 2.31
C ALA A 169 24.39 3.17 3.50
N GLN A 170 23.81 3.97 4.36
CA GLN A 170 23.02 3.47 5.49
C GLN A 170 21.79 2.67 5.04
N ILE A 171 21.10 3.11 3.97
CA ILE A 171 19.99 2.36 3.39
C ILE A 171 20.46 0.99 2.90
N SER A 172 21.62 0.95 2.23
CA SER A 172 22.25 -0.29 1.76
C SER A 172 22.50 -1.27 2.90
N ASP A 173 23.08 -0.78 3.99
CA ASP A 173 23.39 -1.58 5.17
C ASP A 173 22.12 -2.10 5.87
N VAL A 174 21.14 -1.22 6.10
CA VAL A 174 19.86 -1.57 6.77
C VAL A 174 19.08 -2.63 5.98
N LEU A 175 19.07 -2.55 4.65
CA LEU A 175 18.34 -3.47 3.79
C LEU A 175 19.17 -4.70 3.35
N GLY A 176 20.39 -4.84 3.86
CA GLY A 176 21.24 -6.01 3.63
C GLY A 176 21.74 -6.15 2.19
N TYR A 177 21.97 -5.03 1.51
CA TYR A 177 22.66 -5.04 0.23
C TYR A 177 24.18 -5.20 0.43
N CYS A 178 24.83 -5.92 -0.46
CA CYS A 178 26.27 -6.15 -0.37
C CYS A 178 27.11 -4.87 -0.54
N SER A 179 26.55 -3.84 -1.19
CA SER A 179 27.19 -2.52 -1.31
C SER A 179 26.19 -1.46 -1.78
N PRO A 180 26.45 -0.15 -1.47
CA PRO A 180 25.67 0.97 -1.98
C PRO A 180 25.68 1.06 -3.52
N THR A 181 26.75 0.61 -4.15
CA THR A 181 26.88 0.56 -5.61
C THR A 181 25.93 -0.47 -6.20
N TYR A 182 25.86 -1.66 -5.61
CA TYR A 182 24.94 -2.70 -6.03
C TYR A 182 23.48 -2.26 -5.85
N LEU A 183 23.13 -1.69 -4.70
CA LEU A 183 21.81 -1.08 -4.47
C LEU A 183 21.49 -0.07 -5.57
N SER A 184 22.40 0.86 -5.88
CA SER A 184 22.19 1.90 -6.88
C SER A 184 21.96 1.34 -8.28
N THR A 185 22.68 0.27 -8.64
CA THR A 185 22.53 -0.43 -9.93
C THR A 185 21.16 -1.12 -10.01
N GLU A 186 20.76 -1.85 -8.97
CA GLU A 186 19.47 -2.52 -8.89
C GLU A 186 18.31 -1.51 -8.94
N PHE A 187 18.42 -0.41 -8.18
CA PHE A 187 17.44 0.65 -8.16
C PHE A 187 17.27 1.29 -9.54
N LYS A 188 18.39 1.65 -10.20
CA LYS A 188 18.36 2.23 -11.54
C LYS A 188 17.77 1.26 -12.57
N ARG A 189 18.11 -0.03 -12.48
CA ARG A 189 17.55 -1.07 -13.35
C ARG A 189 16.03 -1.17 -13.22
N GLU A 190 15.52 -1.03 -12.01
CA GLU A 190 14.08 -1.18 -11.72
C GLU A 190 13.27 0.08 -12.01
N PHE A 191 13.80 1.26 -11.67
CA PHE A 191 13.08 2.53 -11.73
C PHE A 191 13.54 3.46 -12.86
N GLY A 192 14.57 3.11 -13.60
CA GLY A 192 15.13 3.92 -14.69
C GLY A 192 16.05 5.07 -14.26
N ILE A 193 16.01 5.46 -12.99
CA ILE A 193 16.81 6.55 -12.39
C ILE A 193 17.61 6.06 -11.19
N SER A 194 18.70 6.73 -10.88
CA SER A 194 19.51 6.39 -9.71
C SER A 194 18.84 6.87 -8.40
N PRO A 195 19.21 6.29 -7.23
CA PRO A 195 18.72 6.74 -5.93
C PRO A 195 18.99 8.23 -5.67
N LYS A 196 20.13 8.77 -6.13
CA LYS A 196 20.48 10.18 -6.01
C LYS A 196 19.60 11.08 -6.87
N GLU A 197 19.29 10.66 -8.11
CA GLU A 197 18.38 11.37 -9.00
C GLU A 197 16.96 11.34 -8.42
N TYR A 198 16.53 10.21 -7.89
CA TYR A 198 15.25 10.08 -7.22
C TYR A 198 15.14 11.02 -6.01
N ALA A 199 16.15 11.07 -5.14
CA ALA A 199 16.19 11.98 -4.00
C ALA A 199 16.05 13.46 -4.41
N LYS A 200 16.72 13.88 -5.51
CA LYS A 200 16.61 15.25 -6.04
C LYS A 200 15.24 15.56 -6.64
N MET A 201 14.52 14.56 -7.09
CA MET A 201 13.20 14.73 -7.72
C MET A 201 12.09 14.94 -6.67
N ILE A 202 12.25 14.39 -5.47
CA ILE A 202 11.24 14.41 -4.42
C ILE A 202 11.51 15.43 -3.30
N GLY A 203 12.72 15.99 -3.20
CA GLY A 203 13.15 17.03 -2.23
C GLY A 203 13.29 18.36 -2.90
#